data_0c7f68907612250706a3749b96693b7c
#
_entry.id   0c7f68907612250706a3749b96693b7c
#
_cell.length_a   1.000
_cell.length_b   1.000
_cell.length_c   1.000
_cell.angle_alpha   90.00
_cell.angle_beta   90.00
_cell.angle_gamma   90.00
#
_symmetry.space_group_name_H-M   'P 1'
#
loop_
_entity.id
_entity.type
_entity.pdbx_description
1 polymer ?
#
loop_
_entity_poly.entity_id
_entity_poly.type
_entity_poly.pdbx_seq_one_letter_code
_entity_poly.pdbx_strand_id
1 'polypeptide(L)'
;MSLFSKLFGRKKQADSIVGGVEDFMLLIRVYYQSSIAAQLGINNLAALPDLRVFKQTYHVPTVNNKLGQGEKKHCRLMMQDIYGISDGFFKEIDASLKHRCRKPQDATPYLAAFQGFSQDLMMLMSNLMQWKFRLPSFLHKALREMVAKQVHQVLTSNNWKDDGVRKACVSIRKYQSMLGYSEQWMTEYVHTLVMLAKKEPRKNMEE
;
A
#
# COMPACT_ATOMS: atom_id res chain seq x y z
N MET A 1 -4.29 -17.51 21.73
CA MET A 1 -4.16 -18.18 20.43
C MET A 1 -4.89 -17.36 19.39
N SER A 2 -4.14 -16.80 18.43
CA SER A 2 -4.67 -15.91 17.39
C SER A 2 -5.66 -16.65 16.47
N LEU A 3 -6.73 -15.97 16.07
CA LEU A 3 -7.69 -16.45 15.04
C LEU A 3 -6.97 -16.90 13.75
N PHE A 4 -5.78 -16.37 13.50
CA PHE A 4 -4.92 -16.68 12.37
C PHE A 4 -4.46 -18.15 12.32
N SER A 5 -4.17 -18.76 13.47
CA SER A 5 -3.72 -20.17 13.52
C SER A 5 -4.83 -21.17 13.18
N LYS A 6 -6.09 -20.78 13.29
CA LYS A 6 -7.26 -21.60 12.97
C LYS A 6 -7.72 -21.48 11.50
N LEU A 7 -7.44 -20.36 10.85
CA LEU A 7 -7.82 -20.13 9.45
C LEU A 7 -6.80 -20.69 8.43
N PHE A 8 -5.55 -20.84 8.84
CA PHE A 8 -4.45 -21.22 7.94
C PHE A 8 -3.74 -22.50 8.41
N GLY A 9 -4.43 -23.59 8.49
CA GLY A 9 -3.94 -24.90 8.93
C GLY A 9 -2.71 -25.50 8.23
N ARG A 10 -1.75 -24.67 7.77
CA ARG A 10 -0.41 -25.08 7.32
C ARG A 10 0.64 -24.05 7.70
N LYS A 11 1.32 -24.31 8.79
CA LYS A 11 2.41 -23.53 9.40
C LYS A 11 3.66 -23.28 8.53
N LYS A 12 3.76 -23.82 7.32
CA LYS A 12 5.00 -23.78 6.51
C LYS A 12 5.01 -22.80 5.33
N GLN A 13 3.86 -22.17 5.00
CA GLN A 13 3.79 -21.25 3.85
C GLN A 13 3.48 -19.80 4.25
N ALA A 14 3.06 -19.57 5.50
CA ALA A 14 2.77 -18.22 6.03
C ALA A 14 4.04 -17.45 6.45
N ASP A 15 5.17 -18.14 6.60
CA ASP A 15 6.43 -17.49 7.01
C ASP A 15 7.11 -16.67 5.90
N SER A 16 6.61 -16.73 4.66
CA SER A 16 7.22 -16.04 3.51
C SER A 16 6.63 -14.66 3.20
N ILE A 17 5.51 -14.27 3.81
CA ILE A 17 4.87 -12.96 3.57
C ILE A 17 4.59 -12.30 4.92
N VAL A 18 5.62 -11.89 5.62
CA VAL A 18 5.42 -11.18 6.89
C VAL A 18 6.23 -9.89 6.92
N GLY A 19 5.63 -8.83 6.47
CA GLY A 19 5.84 -7.54 7.07
C GLY A 19 6.80 -6.58 6.39
N GLY A 20 7.15 -6.77 5.12
CA GLY A 20 7.94 -5.83 4.33
C GLY A 20 7.10 -4.78 3.59
N VAL A 21 7.77 -3.78 3.02
CA VAL A 21 7.15 -2.75 2.16
C VAL A 21 6.54 -3.38 0.91
N GLU A 22 7.24 -4.35 0.30
CA GLU A 22 6.78 -5.01 -0.92
C GLU A 22 5.48 -5.77 -0.71
N ASP A 23 5.37 -6.50 0.41
CA ASP A 23 4.16 -7.25 0.77
C ASP A 23 2.98 -6.31 1.04
N PHE A 24 3.23 -5.22 1.76
CA PHE A 24 2.21 -4.21 1.99
C PHE A 24 1.72 -3.59 0.68
N MET A 25 2.64 -3.27 -0.22
CA MET A 25 2.31 -2.72 -1.54
C MET A 25 1.55 -3.72 -2.41
N LEU A 26 1.89 -5.00 -2.33
CA LEU A 26 1.14 -6.06 -3.02
C LEU A 26 -0.29 -6.13 -2.47
N LEU A 27 -0.47 -6.17 -1.16
CA LEU A 27 -1.79 -6.23 -0.54
C LEU A 27 -2.66 -5.01 -0.88
N ILE A 28 -2.07 -3.81 -0.92
CA ILE A 28 -2.80 -2.64 -1.39
C ILE A 28 -3.25 -2.80 -2.84
N ARG A 29 -2.37 -3.22 -3.75
CA ARG A 29 -2.76 -3.46 -5.15
C ARG A 29 -3.83 -4.53 -5.27
N VAL A 30 -3.73 -5.60 -4.50
CA VAL A 30 -4.77 -6.65 -4.43
C VAL A 30 -6.10 -6.06 -3.94
N TYR A 31 -6.08 -5.21 -2.91
CA TYR A 31 -7.28 -4.55 -2.42
C TYR A 31 -7.95 -3.68 -3.50
N TYR A 32 -7.16 -2.90 -4.24
CA TYR A 32 -7.65 -2.10 -5.37
C TYR A 32 -8.26 -2.99 -6.46
N GLN A 33 -7.54 -4.01 -6.91
CA GLN A 33 -8.00 -4.91 -7.96
C GLN A 33 -9.25 -5.68 -7.53
N SER A 34 -9.31 -6.13 -6.28
CA SER A 34 -10.49 -6.79 -5.72
C SER A 34 -11.70 -5.85 -5.64
N SER A 35 -11.47 -4.60 -5.23
CA SER A 35 -12.53 -3.59 -5.16
C SER A 35 -13.08 -3.23 -6.54
N ILE A 36 -12.20 -3.09 -7.53
CA ILE A 36 -12.57 -2.85 -8.94
C ILE A 36 -13.36 -4.05 -9.49
N ALA A 37 -12.87 -5.28 -9.27
CA ALA A 37 -13.57 -6.48 -9.71
C ALA A 37 -14.99 -6.56 -9.11
N ALA A 38 -15.11 -6.33 -7.80
CA ALA A 38 -16.38 -6.34 -7.11
C ALA A 38 -17.34 -5.24 -7.58
N GLN A 39 -16.83 -4.03 -7.83
CA GLN A 39 -17.64 -2.88 -8.21
C GLN A 39 -18.11 -2.94 -9.67
N LEU A 40 -17.21 -3.34 -10.58
CA LEU A 40 -17.46 -3.31 -12.03
C LEU A 40 -17.86 -4.68 -12.61
N GLY A 41 -17.92 -5.71 -11.77
CA GLY A 41 -18.25 -7.08 -12.23
C GLY A 41 -17.20 -7.69 -13.15
N ILE A 42 -15.93 -7.31 -12.99
CA ILE A 42 -14.83 -7.86 -13.79
C ILE A 42 -14.51 -9.26 -13.28
N ASN A 43 -14.72 -10.28 -14.11
CA ASN A 43 -14.43 -11.67 -13.77
C ASN A 43 -13.17 -12.23 -14.46
N ASN A 44 -12.51 -11.41 -15.28
CA ASN A 44 -11.29 -11.81 -15.99
C ASN A 44 -10.05 -11.58 -15.10
N LEU A 45 -9.53 -12.65 -14.50
CA LEU A 45 -8.31 -12.60 -13.68
C LEU A 45 -7.04 -12.21 -14.47
N ALA A 46 -7.03 -12.35 -15.81
CA ALA A 46 -5.89 -11.91 -16.60
C ALA A 46 -5.72 -10.39 -16.59
N ALA A 47 -6.83 -9.65 -16.44
CA ALA A 47 -6.81 -8.19 -16.30
C ALA A 47 -6.42 -7.71 -14.88
N LEU A 48 -6.31 -8.62 -13.92
CA LEU A 48 -6.11 -8.35 -12.49
C LEU A 48 -4.97 -9.23 -11.94
N PRO A 49 -3.71 -8.99 -12.37
CA PRO A 49 -2.59 -9.91 -12.14
C PRO A 49 -2.25 -10.11 -10.64
N ASP A 50 -2.28 -9.05 -9.83
CA ASP A 50 -1.99 -9.17 -8.39
C ASP A 50 -3.08 -9.95 -7.67
N LEU A 51 -4.35 -9.72 -8.02
CA LEU A 51 -5.48 -10.49 -7.49
C LEU A 51 -5.39 -11.96 -7.88
N ARG A 52 -4.97 -12.28 -9.10
CA ARG A 52 -4.75 -13.65 -9.56
C ARG A 52 -3.69 -14.35 -8.71
N VAL A 53 -2.54 -13.72 -8.52
CA VAL A 53 -1.46 -14.26 -7.68
C VAL A 53 -1.94 -14.46 -6.24
N PHE A 54 -2.60 -13.47 -5.68
CA PHE A 54 -3.15 -13.54 -4.32
C PHE A 54 -4.12 -14.71 -4.14
N LYS A 55 -5.06 -14.92 -5.08
CA LYS A 55 -5.99 -16.07 -5.02
C LYS A 55 -5.26 -17.41 -5.06
N GLN A 56 -4.24 -17.54 -5.89
CA GLN A 56 -3.47 -18.77 -6.00
C GLN A 56 -2.66 -19.05 -4.73
N THR A 57 -2.06 -18.01 -4.16
CA THR A 57 -1.20 -18.13 -2.96
C THR A 57 -2.03 -18.44 -1.70
N TYR A 58 -3.14 -17.73 -1.51
CA TYR A 58 -3.95 -17.84 -0.29
C TYR A 58 -5.18 -18.73 -0.43
N HIS A 59 -5.37 -19.34 -1.61
CA HIS A 59 -6.53 -20.22 -1.90
C HIS A 59 -7.87 -19.58 -1.52
N VAL A 60 -8.01 -18.27 -1.74
CA VAL A 60 -9.23 -17.53 -1.37
C VAL A 60 -10.39 -17.94 -2.29
N PRO A 61 -11.49 -18.51 -1.75
CA PRO A 61 -12.62 -18.92 -2.55
C PRO A 61 -13.36 -17.70 -3.11
N THR A 62 -13.89 -17.85 -4.31
CA THR A 62 -14.80 -16.85 -4.88
C THR A 62 -16.17 -16.96 -4.19
N VAL A 63 -16.67 -15.82 -3.70
CA VAL A 63 -17.96 -15.76 -2.99
C VAL A 63 -19.08 -15.50 -4.01
N ASN A 64 -20.11 -16.35 -4.00
CA ASN A 64 -21.29 -16.25 -4.87
C ASN A 64 -20.96 -16.12 -6.37
N ASN A 65 -19.91 -16.80 -6.83
CA ASN A 65 -19.37 -16.71 -8.20
C ASN A 65 -19.00 -15.27 -8.64
N LYS A 66 -18.81 -14.36 -7.68
CA LYS A 66 -18.40 -12.97 -7.94
C LYS A 66 -16.98 -12.78 -7.47
N LEU A 67 -16.10 -12.43 -8.41
CA LEU A 67 -14.73 -12.09 -8.14
C LEU A 67 -14.66 -10.78 -7.32
N GLY A 68 -13.73 -10.73 -6.39
CA GLY A 68 -13.35 -9.51 -5.68
C GLY A 68 -13.98 -9.33 -4.30
N GLN A 69 -15.19 -9.86 -4.04
CA GLN A 69 -15.83 -9.63 -2.73
C GLN A 69 -15.14 -10.38 -1.58
N GLY A 70 -14.89 -11.67 -1.76
CA GLY A 70 -14.20 -12.51 -0.77
C GLY A 70 -12.75 -12.09 -0.62
N GLU A 71 -12.09 -11.88 -1.74
CA GLU A 71 -10.69 -11.47 -1.82
C GLU A 71 -10.45 -10.10 -1.16
N LYS A 72 -11.31 -9.13 -1.42
CA LYS A 72 -11.28 -7.80 -0.79
C LYS A 72 -11.38 -7.90 0.73
N LYS A 73 -12.36 -8.68 1.23
CA LYS A 73 -12.56 -8.89 2.66
C LYS A 73 -11.32 -9.54 3.30
N HIS A 74 -10.79 -10.57 2.65
CA HIS A 74 -9.63 -11.29 3.15
C HIS A 74 -8.38 -10.40 3.19
N CYS A 75 -8.12 -9.68 2.10
CA CYS A 75 -7.01 -8.74 2.01
C CYS A 75 -7.11 -7.63 3.08
N ARG A 76 -8.32 -7.08 3.30
CA ARG A 76 -8.55 -6.08 4.35
C ARG A 76 -8.22 -6.61 5.74
N LEU A 77 -8.70 -7.82 6.09
CA LEU A 77 -8.39 -8.43 7.38
C LEU A 77 -6.89 -8.65 7.56
N MET A 78 -6.18 -9.13 6.53
CA MET A 78 -4.72 -9.27 6.58
C MET A 78 -4.03 -7.92 6.82
N MET A 79 -4.44 -6.86 6.12
CA MET A 79 -3.83 -5.54 6.29
C MET A 79 -4.12 -4.94 7.67
N GLN A 80 -5.29 -5.18 8.23
CA GLN A 80 -5.62 -4.76 9.60
C GLN A 80 -4.80 -5.50 10.64
N ASP A 81 -4.70 -6.84 10.52
CA ASP A 81 -4.04 -7.68 11.50
C ASP A 81 -2.51 -7.55 11.46
N ILE A 82 -1.91 -7.46 10.27
CA ILE A 82 -0.46 -7.43 10.09
C ILE A 82 0.11 -6.02 10.24
N TYR A 83 -0.59 -5.02 9.70
CA TYR A 83 -0.07 -3.65 9.58
C TYR A 83 -0.84 -2.62 10.42
N GLY A 84 -1.91 -3.02 11.06
CA GLY A 84 -2.72 -2.12 11.89
C GLY A 84 -3.47 -1.03 11.12
N ILE A 85 -3.76 -1.29 9.83
CA ILE A 85 -4.44 -0.33 8.95
C ILE A 85 -5.87 -0.07 9.44
N SER A 86 -6.25 1.21 9.52
CA SER A 86 -7.55 1.62 9.99
C SER A 86 -8.68 1.31 9.00
N ASP A 87 -9.89 1.18 9.50
CA ASP A 87 -11.09 1.07 8.65
C ASP A 87 -11.31 2.30 7.77
N GLY A 88 -10.92 3.47 8.25
CA GLY A 88 -11.02 4.73 7.53
C GLY A 88 -10.23 4.70 6.24
N PHE A 89 -9.05 4.09 6.26
CA PHE A 89 -8.19 3.93 5.10
C PHE A 89 -8.90 3.20 3.95
N PHE A 90 -9.54 2.07 4.24
CA PHE A 90 -10.26 1.29 3.22
C PHE A 90 -11.52 1.98 2.73
N LYS A 91 -12.25 2.66 3.62
CA LYS A 91 -13.43 3.43 3.25
C LYS A 91 -13.11 4.54 2.25
N GLU A 92 -11.95 5.17 2.40
CA GLU A 92 -11.52 6.23 1.50
C GLU A 92 -11.13 5.70 0.12
N ILE A 93 -10.43 4.57 0.06
CA ILE A 93 -10.18 3.86 -1.22
C ILE A 93 -11.51 3.53 -1.90
N ASP A 94 -12.45 2.94 -1.17
CA ASP A 94 -13.74 2.53 -1.72
C ASP A 94 -14.56 3.73 -2.22
N ALA A 95 -14.54 4.84 -1.49
CA ALA A 95 -15.20 6.07 -1.89
C ALA A 95 -14.56 6.67 -3.15
N SER A 96 -13.24 6.68 -3.22
CA SER A 96 -12.50 7.12 -4.41
C SER A 96 -12.86 6.28 -5.63
N LEU A 97 -12.81 4.95 -5.50
CA LEU A 97 -13.18 4.02 -6.58
C LEU A 97 -14.62 4.24 -7.04
N LYS A 98 -15.56 4.32 -6.12
CA LYS A 98 -16.97 4.53 -6.44
C LYS A 98 -17.20 5.83 -7.23
N HIS A 99 -16.42 6.85 -6.93
CA HIS A 99 -16.55 8.17 -7.57
C HIS A 99 -15.82 8.26 -8.91
N ARG A 100 -14.62 7.66 -9.03
CA ARG A 100 -13.68 7.87 -10.13
C ARG A 100 -13.54 6.71 -11.10
N CYS A 101 -13.96 5.50 -10.70
CA CYS A 101 -13.87 4.28 -11.50
C CYS A 101 -15.28 3.69 -11.66
N ARG A 102 -16.09 4.28 -12.56
CA ARG A 102 -17.50 3.93 -12.73
C ARG A 102 -17.76 2.94 -13.84
N LYS A 103 -16.84 2.85 -14.80
CA LYS A 103 -16.94 2.00 -15.98
C LYS A 103 -15.70 1.12 -16.10
N PRO A 104 -15.76 -0.05 -16.74
CA PRO A 104 -14.60 -0.92 -16.94
C PRO A 104 -13.38 -0.23 -17.55
N GLN A 105 -13.58 0.70 -18.47
CA GLN A 105 -12.49 1.47 -19.10
C GLN A 105 -11.76 2.40 -18.11
N ASP A 106 -12.37 2.77 -17.00
CA ASP A 106 -11.76 3.63 -15.98
C ASP A 106 -10.75 2.85 -15.11
N ALA A 107 -10.82 1.52 -15.11
CA ALA A 107 -10.01 0.66 -14.23
C ALA A 107 -8.51 0.80 -14.50
N THR A 108 -8.10 0.73 -15.77
CA THR A 108 -6.70 0.80 -16.16
C THR A 108 -6.07 2.15 -15.83
N PRO A 109 -6.64 3.31 -16.20
CA PRO A 109 -6.08 4.61 -15.83
C PRO A 109 -6.08 4.83 -14.31
N TYR A 110 -7.08 4.32 -13.57
CA TYR A 110 -7.12 4.44 -12.12
C TYR A 110 -5.98 3.64 -11.45
N LEU A 111 -5.78 2.39 -11.86
CA LEU A 111 -4.68 1.55 -11.36
C LEU A 111 -3.32 2.13 -11.73
N ALA A 112 -3.16 2.66 -12.93
CA ALA A 112 -1.93 3.32 -13.37
C ALA A 112 -1.63 4.58 -12.53
N ALA A 113 -2.66 5.39 -12.21
CA ALA A 113 -2.51 6.54 -11.33
C ALA A 113 -2.07 6.14 -9.91
N PHE A 114 -2.65 5.07 -9.36
CA PHE A 114 -2.23 4.54 -8.06
C PHE A 114 -0.79 4.00 -8.09
N GLN A 115 -0.42 3.30 -9.14
CA GLN A 115 0.93 2.80 -9.30
C GLN A 115 1.96 3.94 -9.39
N GLY A 116 1.70 4.95 -10.22
CA GLY A 116 2.56 6.14 -10.33
C GLY A 116 2.69 6.88 -9.00
N PHE A 117 1.57 7.10 -8.32
CA PHE A 117 1.54 7.67 -6.97
C PHE A 117 2.46 6.91 -6.00
N SER A 118 2.32 5.60 -5.96
CA SER A 118 3.08 4.74 -5.04
C SER A 118 4.58 4.72 -5.38
N GLN A 119 4.94 4.68 -6.67
CA GLN A 119 6.33 4.71 -7.13
C GLN A 119 7.01 6.03 -6.78
N ASP A 120 6.35 7.16 -7.06
CA ASP A 120 6.91 8.48 -6.78
C ASP A 120 7.05 8.72 -5.28
N LEU A 121 6.08 8.25 -4.49
CA LEU A 121 6.15 8.33 -3.03
C LEU A 121 7.29 7.48 -2.47
N MET A 122 7.46 6.24 -2.95
CA MET A 122 8.56 5.36 -2.54
C MET A 122 9.92 5.96 -2.90
N MET A 123 10.06 6.54 -4.09
CA MET A 123 11.29 7.20 -4.52
C MET A 123 11.60 8.41 -3.65
N LEU A 124 10.61 9.25 -3.34
CA LEU A 124 10.76 10.38 -2.42
C LEU A 124 11.20 9.92 -1.03
N MET A 125 10.53 8.90 -0.50
CA MET A 125 10.86 8.33 0.81
C MET A 125 12.28 7.75 0.84
N SER A 126 12.67 6.99 -0.17
CA SER A 126 14.03 6.44 -0.29
C SER A 126 15.09 7.56 -0.26
N ASN A 127 14.90 8.59 -1.04
CA ASN A 127 15.81 9.75 -1.06
C ASN A 127 15.90 10.46 0.29
N LEU A 128 14.78 10.65 0.98
CA LEU A 128 14.75 11.28 2.31
C LEU A 128 15.34 10.38 3.41
N MET A 129 15.26 9.06 3.24
CA MET A 129 15.75 8.09 4.22
C MET A 129 17.25 7.80 4.10
N GLN A 130 17.86 7.94 2.91
CA GLN A 130 19.30 7.70 2.70
C GLN A 130 20.21 8.51 3.66
N TRP A 131 19.76 9.65 4.13
CA TRP A 131 20.52 10.53 5.03
C TRP A 131 20.53 10.07 6.50
N LYS A 132 19.70 9.11 6.93
CA LYS A 132 19.42 8.82 8.34
C LYS A 132 19.71 7.38 8.80
N PHE A 133 20.18 6.50 7.94
CA PHE A 133 20.33 5.07 8.26
C PHE A 133 21.54 4.71 9.17
N ARG A 134 22.36 5.67 9.56
CA ARG A 134 23.54 5.43 10.42
C ARG A 134 23.25 5.54 11.92
N LEU A 135 22.00 5.64 12.35
CA LEU A 135 21.65 5.92 13.75
C LEU A 135 21.36 4.65 14.57
N PRO A 136 21.65 4.68 15.88
CA PRO A 136 21.39 3.56 16.77
C PRO A 136 19.92 3.11 16.86
N SER A 137 19.67 1.83 17.14
CA SER A 137 18.33 1.22 17.10
C SER A 137 17.32 1.84 18.07
N PHE A 138 17.75 2.35 19.23
CA PHE A 138 16.84 2.98 20.20
C PHE A 138 16.23 4.30 19.73
N LEU A 139 16.88 4.98 18.79
CA LEU A 139 16.35 6.21 18.17
C LEU A 139 15.33 5.95 17.05
N HIS A 140 15.14 4.70 16.67
CA HIS A 140 14.35 4.34 15.50
C HIS A 140 12.86 4.73 15.61
N LYS A 141 12.24 4.70 16.81
CA LYS A 141 10.83 5.07 16.96
C LYS A 141 10.61 6.56 16.78
N ALA A 142 11.35 7.38 17.50
CA ALA A 142 11.28 8.84 17.41
C ALA A 142 11.63 9.35 16.00
N LEU A 143 12.62 8.70 15.35
CA LEU A 143 13.01 9.01 13.97
C LEU A 143 11.92 8.67 12.96
N ARG A 144 11.18 7.58 13.13
CA ARG A 144 10.07 7.20 12.24
C ARG A 144 8.98 8.26 12.24
N GLU A 145 8.57 8.70 13.44
CA GLU A 145 7.58 9.76 13.58
C GLU A 145 8.09 11.08 12.97
N MET A 146 9.38 11.38 13.16
CA MET A 146 10.01 12.55 12.59
C MET A 146 10.11 12.47 11.07
N VAL A 147 10.46 11.30 10.49
CA VAL A 147 10.49 11.10 9.04
C VAL A 147 9.09 11.20 8.45
N ALA A 148 8.08 10.59 9.06
CA ALA A 148 6.70 10.71 8.61
C ALA A 148 6.23 12.17 8.61
N LYS A 149 6.52 12.92 9.69
CA LYS A 149 6.25 14.37 9.75
C LYS A 149 7.03 15.16 8.69
N GLN A 150 8.29 14.82 8.45
CA GLN A 150 9.09 15.46 7.41
C GLN A 150 8.55 15.18 6.01
N VAL A 151 8.19 13.93 5.69
CA VAL A 151 7.55 13.61 4.40
C VAL A 151 6.26 14.40 4.24
N HIS A 152 5.45 14.49 5.27
CA HIS A 152 4.24 15.30 5.25
C HIS A 152 4.55 16.80 5.04
N GLN A 153 5.50 17.36 5.79
CA GLN A 153 5.95 18.74 5.60
C GLN A 153 6.51 18.99 4.19
N VAL A 154 7.28 18.01 3.68
CA VAL A 154 7.82 18.02 2.33
C VAL A 154 6.69 18.09 1.30
N LEU A 155 5.68 17.25 1.46
CA LEU A 155 4.55 17.22 0.53
C LEU A 155 3.66 18.47 0.61
N THR A 156 3.59 19.13 1.75
CA THR A 156 2.75 20.33 1.96
C THR A 156 3.50 21.64 1.70
N SER A 157 4.83 21.67 1.78
CA SER A 157 5.65 22.86 1.52
C SER A 157 5.76 23.14 0.01
N ASN A 158 5.83 24.41 -0.34
CA ASN A 158 6.12 24.88 -1.71
C ASN A 158 7.55 25.35 -1.89
N ASN A 159 8.36 25.39 -0.82
CA ASN A 159 9.73 25.95 -0.82
C ASN A 159 10.81 24.86 -0.91
N TRP A 160 10.95 24.23 -2.07
CA TRP A 160 11.99 23.24 -2.31
C TRP A 160 13.17 23.84 -3.03
N LYS A 161 14.37 23.68 -2.42
CA LYS A 161 15.64 24.03 -3.07
C LYS A 161 16.10 22.95 -4.04
N ASP A 162 15.76 21.68 -3.77
CA ASP A 162 16.09 20.55 -4.63
C ASP A 162 15.01 20.36 -5.70
N ASP A 163 15.41 20.41 -6.96
CA ASP A 163 14.50 20.33 -8.11
C ASP A 163 13.89 18.94 -8.27
N GLY A 164 14.63 17.87 -7.91
CA GLY A 164 14.13 16.51 -7.93
C GLY A 164 13.03 16.28 -6.91
N VAL A 165 13.25 16.75 -5.67
CA VAL A 165 12.23 16.69 -4.60
C VAL A 165 11.01 17.50 -4.99
N ARG A 166 11.17 18.69 -5.56
CA ARG A 166 10.05 19.51 -6.04
C ARG A 166 9.23 18.80 -7.09
N LYS A 167 9.85 18.20 -8.10
CA LYS A 167 9.18 17.44 -9.16
C LYS A 167 8.42 16.26 -8.60
N ALA A 168 9.03 15.48 -7.70
CA ALA A 168 8.38 14.35 -7.04
C ALA A 168 7.15 14.79 -6.23
N CYS A 169 7.24 15.86 -5.47
CA CYS A 169 6.10 16.39 -4.70
C CYS A 169 4.95 16.86 -5.60
N VAL A 170 5.25 17.53 -6.71
CA VAL A 170 4.23 17.94 -7.69
C VAL A 170 3.53 16.73 -8.29
N SER A 171 4.30 15.70 -8.66
CA SER A 171 3.76 14.45 -9.22
C SER A 171 2.87 13.73 -8.20
N ILE A 172 3.32 13.56 -6.97
CA ILE A 172 2.56 12.90 -5.89
C ILE A 172 1.23 13.64 -5.64
N ARG A 173 1.24 14.97 -5.54
CA ARG A 173 0.03 15.78 -5.35
C ARG A 173 -0.94 15.64 -6.52
N LYS A 174 -0.42 15.60 -7.74
CA LYS A 174 -1.25 15.36 -8.94
C LYS A 174 -1.97 14.03 -8.83
N TYR A 175 -1.24 12.94 -8.52
CA TYR A 175 -1.85 11.62 -8.34
C TYR A 175 -2.81 11.57 -7.15
N GLN A 176 -2.46 12.19 -6.03
CA GLN A 176 -3.35 12.30 -4.87
C GLN A 176 -4.68 12.96 -5.26
N SER A 177 -4.63 14.06 -6.01
CA SER A 177 -5.82 14.75 -6.52
C SER A 177 -6.62 13.86 -7.48
N MET A 178 -5.94 13.15 -8.39
CA MET A 178 -6.60 12.21 -9.32
C MET A 178 -7.31 11.07 -8.57
N LEU A 179 -6.69 10.54 -7.52
CA LEU A 179 -7.23 9.46 -6.68
C LEU A 179 -8.23 9.98 -5.64
N GLY A 180 -8.18 11.27 -5.30
CA GLY A 180 -9.10 11.92 -4.37
C GLY A 180 -8.88 11.56 -2.91
N TYR A 181 -7.63 11.31 -2.50
CA TYR A 181 -7.31 10.99 -1.11
C TYR A 181 -7.13 12.22 -0.26
N SER A 182 -7.61 12.13 1.00
CA SER A 182 -7.40 13.15 2.02
C SER A 182 -5.94 13.21 2.50
N GLU A 183 -5.58 14.29 3.15
CA GLU A 183 -4.28 14.41 3.82
C GLU A 183 -4.13 13.39 4.96
N GLN A 184 -5.22 13.06 5.65
CA GLN A 184 -5.21 12.05 6.70
C GLN A 184 -4.87 10.66 6.15
N TRP A 185 -5.48 10.27 5.03
CA TRP A 185 -5.17 9.02 4.34
C TRP A 185 -3.70 8.96 3.91
N MET A 186 -3.21 10.05 3.33
CA MET A 186 -1.81 10.20 2.96
C MET A 186 -0.87 10.02 4.15
N THR A 187 -1.21 10.63 5.28
CA THR A 187 -0.41 10.52 6.50
C THR A 187 -0.35 9.07 7.01
N GLU A 188 -1.49 8.37 7.04
CA GLU A 188 -1.54 6.97 7.45
C GLU A 188 -0.73 6.07 6.50
N TYR A 189 -0.86 6.29 5.20
CA TYR A 189 -0.13 5.54 4.17
C TYR A 189 1.39 5.75 4.28
N VAL A 190 1.83 7.00 4.36
CA VAL A 190 3.24 7.36 4.53
C VAL A 190 3.79 6.78 5.84
N HIS A 191 3.06 6.94 6.93
CA HIS A 191 3.48 6.40 8.23
C HIS A 191 3.68 4.88 8.17
N THR A 192 2.75 4.16 7.56
CA THR A 192 2.85 2.70 7.40
C THR A 192 4.07 2.31 6.57
N LEU A 193 4.29 2.95 5.43
CA LEU A 193 5.46 2.71 4.58
C LEU A 193 6.78 2.97 5.32
N VAL A 194 6.87 4.08 6.07
CA VAL A 194 8.07 4.41 6.87
C VAL A 194 8.30 3.38 7.97
N MET A 195 7.23 2.89 8.60
CA MET A 195 7.32 1.84 9.62
C MET A 195 7.84 0.51 9.06
N LEU A 196 7.46 0.18 7.83
CA LEU A 196 7.82 -1.07 7.18
C LEU A 196 9.23 -1.04 6.57
N ALA A 197 9.64 0.07 6.01
CA ALA A 197 10.95 0.23 5.36
C ALA A 197 12.17 -0.15 6.24
N LYS A 198 11.96 -0.40 7.53
CA LYS A 198 13.00 -0.80 8.49
C LYS A 198 12.96 -2.27 8.91
N LYS A 199 11.98 -3.04 8.49
CA LYS A 199 11.92 -4.47 8.82
C LYS A 199 12.75 -5.34 7.87
N GLU A 200 13.27 -4.77 6.79
CA GLU A 200 14.17 -5.51 5.91
C GLU A 200 15.48 -5.80 6.66
N PRO A 201 15.84 -7.08 6.84
CA PRO A 201 17.15 -7.43 7.36
C PRO A 201 18.20 -6.85 6.41
N ARG A 202 19.17 -6.13 6.95
CA ARG A 202 20.38 -5.75 6.20
C ARG A 202 20.93 -7.03 5.57
N LYS A 203 20.85 -7.16 4.25
CA LYS A 203 21.75 -8.07 3.56
C LYS A 203 23.15 -7.59 3.91
N ASN A 204 23.86 -8.44 4.62
CA ASN A 204 25.22 -8.19 5.09
C ASN A 204 26.05 -7.59 3.96
N MET A 205 26.44 -6.34 4.11
CA MET A 205 27.63 -5.85 3.47
C MET A 205 28.81 -6.36 4.29
N GLU A 206 29.02 -7.66 4.22
CA GLU A 206 30.30 -8.31 4.46
C GLU A 206 30.88 -8.60 3.07
N GLU A 207 31.69 -7.65 2.61
CA GLU A 207 32.93 -7.86 1.87
C GLU A 207 33.68 -6.52 1.79
#